data_d8d3b6b5c9f1485fbac58ab5c457deef
#
_entry.id   d8d3b6b5c9f1485fbac58ab5c457deef
#
_cell.length_a   1.000
_cell.length_b   1.000
_cell.length_c   1.000
_cell.angle_alpha   90.00
_cell.angle_beta   90.00
_cell.angle_gamma   90.00
#
_symmetry.space_group_name_H-M   'P 1'
#
loop_
_entity.id
_entity.type
_entity.pdbx_description
1 polymer ?
#
loop_
_entity_poly.entity_id
_entity_poly.type
_entity_poly.pdbx_seq_one_letter_code
_entity_poly.pdbx_strand_id
1 'polypeptide(L)'
;MNSSPLPTPIYTDSYPKEFQQLLREKTENFAGRKFVFSAISDFLHSHSRGYFTIVGTPGCGKSSILAQYVSAHPRSIYYNAAVEGKNRAEDFLASVCTQLIDKYLAANGETSEIVKLKSQLQNLESHDGSWFLSLLLQQISDKLNVACETARHRQKLIIVIDSVDAIARTSQPPSTNLFYLPRYLGDRTYFILARRPFLREKSGLLIETPSQTLDLRDYPAQNREDVLNYIQQYLSTAPDLTQPEFCQQLATASENNFMYLSQMLKAIGENSHPDANLGESSLFPELPPGLAAYYQNHWLRMRGEGLSEVDLSVLKVLVQSTTGLSVSAISNIIDEDEYEIEKVLDNWIEFLNAQEIGGQICYSFYHASFREWLGKQSILE
;
A
#
# COMPACT_ATOMS: atom_id res chain seq x y z
N MET A 1 21.21 -28.01 -3.22
CA MET A 1 22.09 -26.90 -3.55
C MET A 1 21.28 -25.63 -3.43
N ASN A 2 21.38 -24.94 -2.28
CA ASN A 2 20.66 -23.71 -2.01
C ASN A 2 21.44 -22.54 -2.63
N SER A 3 21.00 -22.09 -3.80
CA SER A 3 21.44 -20.81 -4.31
C SER A 3 20.65 -19.72 -3.59
N SER A 4 21.25 -19.08 -2.57
CA SER A 4 20.77 -17.80 -2.06
C SER A 4 20.61 -16.85 -3.26
N PRO A 5 19.47 -16.18 -3.44
CA PRO A 5 19.35 -15.19 -4.48
C PRO A 5 20.39 -14.10 -4.22
N LEU A 6 21.20 -13.79 -5.21
CA LEU A 6 22.12 -12.66 -5.19
C LEU A 6 21.32 -11.41 -4.81
N PRO A 7 21.86 -10.53 -3.94
CA PRO A 7 21.20 -9.27 -3.64
C PRO A 7 21.01 -8.51 -4.96
N THR A 8 19.76 -8.28 -5.32
CA THR A 8 19.40 -7.51 -6.52
C THR A 8 19.93 -6.09 -6.35
N PRO A 9 20.67 -5.52 -7.31
CA PRO A 9 21.18 -4.15 -7.18
C PRO A 9 19.99 -3.21 -6.97
N ILE A 10 20.04 -2.38 -5.92
CA ILE A 10 18.98 -1.43 -5.57
C ILE A 10 19.17 -0.18 -6.43
N TYR A 11 18.41 -0.04 -7.51
CA TYR A 11 18.47 1.10 -8.45
C TYR A 11 17.58 2.27 -8.02
N THR A 12 17.69 2.72 -6.77
CA THR A 12 16.86 3.83 -6.27
C THR A 12 17.21 5.18 -6.89
N ASP A 13 18.43 5.37 -7.33
CA ASP A 13 18.94 6.65 -7.88
C ASP A 13 18.32 7.03 -9.23
N SER A 14 17.63 6.11 -9.89
CA SER A 14 16.90 6.35 -11.14
C SER A 14 15.50 6.99 -10.93
N TYR A 15 15.10 7.18 -9.67
CA TYR A 15 13.80 7.75 -9.30
C TYR A 15 13.92 9.18 -8.77
N PRO A 16 12.83 9.99 -8.75
CA PRO A 16 12.85 11.31 -8.15
C PRO A 16 13.38 11.31 -6.73
N LYS A 17 14.16 12.34 -6.37
CA LYS A 17 14.88 12.42 -5.07
C LYS A 17 13.97 12.25 -3.87
N GLU A 18 12.76 12.76 -3.95
CA GLU A 18 11.74 12.66 -2.91
C GLU A 18 11.29 11.23 -2.59
N PHE A 19 11.51 10.28 -3.53
CA PHE A 19 11.17 8.86 -3.33
C PHE A 19 12.38 7.99 -3.00
N GLN A 20 13.61 8.44 -3.27
CA GLN A 20 14.82 7.62 -3.15
C GLN A 20 15.03 7.09 -1.73
N GLN A 21 14.92 7.95 -0.72
CA GLN A 21 15.09 7.56 0.67
C GLN A 21 14.03 6.53 1.08
N LEU A 22 12.76 6.80 0.77
CA LEU A 22 11.65 5.88 1.06
C LEU A 22 11.85 4.52 0.39
N LEU A 23 12.28 4.48 -0.86
CA LEU A 23 12.55 3.23 -1.57
C LEU A 23 13.68 2.43 -0.91
N ARG A 24 14.75 3.08 -0.46
CA ARG A 24 15.85 2.43 0.28
C ARG A 24 15.35 1.84 1.61
N GLU A 25 14.65 2.64 2.42
CA GLU A 25 14.10 2.20 3.71
C GLU A 25 13.12 1.03 3.56
N LYS A 26 12.27 1.06 2.52
CA LYS A 26 11.25 0.02 2.28
C LYS A 26 11.81 -1.28 1.68
N THR A 27 12.99 -1.24 1.09
CA THR A 27 13.68 -2.43 0.56
C THR A 27 14.68 -3.02 1.54
N GLU A 28 15.04 -2.27 2.58
CA GLU A 28 15.89 -2.77 3.65
C GLU A 28 15.21 -3.94 4.37
N ASN A 29 15.94 -5.04 4.54
CA ASN A 29 15.45 -6.26 5.18
C ASN A 29 14.15 -6.86 4.58
N PHE A 30 13.88 -6.61 3.29
CA PHE A 30 12.72 -7.17 2.62
C PHE A 30 12.77 -8.71 2.58
N ALA A 31 11.69 -9.37 2.97
CA ALA A 31 11.58 -10.83 2.97
C ALA A 31 10.25 -11.30 2.35
N GLY A 32 10.29 -12.44 1.67
CA GLY A 32 9.11 -13.14 1.20
C GLY A 32 8.39 -12.50 0.00
N ARG A 33 7.07 -12.51 0.02
CA ARG A 33 6.15 -11.96 -0.98
C ARG A 33 6.24 -12.60 -2.38
N LYS A 34 6.78 -13.81 -2.48
CA LYS A 34 6.93 -14.52 -3.76
C LYS A 34 5.61 -14.69 -4.49
N PHE A 35 4.53 -14.99 -3.76
CA PHE A 35 3.19 -15.15 -4.33
C PHE A 35 2.67 -13.87 -5.00
N VAL A 36 2.99 -12.68 -4.46
CA VAL A 36 2.60 -11.39 -5.06
C VAL A 36 3.36 -11.15 -6.36
N PHE A 37 4.69 -11.36 -6.36
CA PHE A 37 5.50 -11.17 -7.56
C PHE A 37 5.16 -12.18 -8.65
N SER A 38 4.81 -13.42 -8.29
CA SER A 38 4.28 -14.40 -9.25
C SER A 38 2.97 -13.93 -9.85
N ALA A 39 2.01 -13.48 -9.04
CA ALA A 39 0.74 -12.96 -9.53
C ALA A 39 0.89 -11.74 -10.46
N ILE A 40 1.80 -10.80 -10.13
CA ILE A 40 2.15 -9.68 -11.01
C ILE A 40 2.71 -10.21 -12.33
N SER A 41 3.68 -11.13 -12.27
CA SER A 41 4.31 -11.71 -13.46
C SER A 41 3.29 -12.42 -14.36
N ASP A 42 2.40 -13.21 -13.77
CA ASP A 42 1.36 -13.94 -14.49
C ASP A 42 0.38 -12.98 -15.16
N PHE A 43 -0.04 -11.92 -14.47
CA PHE A 43 -0.87 -10.86 -15.04
C PHE A 43 -0.21 -10.18 -16.24
N LEU A 44 1.06 -9.80 -16.09
CA LEU A 44 1.83 -9.15 -17.16
C LEU A 44 2.08 -10.07 -18.36
N HIS A 45 2.04 -11.40 -18.19
CA HIS A 45 2.19 -12.37 -19.29
C HIS A 45 0.86 -12.71 -19.95
N SER A 46 -0.22 -12.77 -19.18
CA SER A 46 -1.54 -13.18 -19.69
C SER A 46 -2.32 -12.05 -20.37
N HIS A 47 -2.00 -10.80 -20.10
CA HIS A 47 -2.69 -9.65 -20.66
C HIS A 47 -1.73 -8.78 -21.48
N SER A 48 -2.24 -8.16 -22.56
CA SER A 48 -1.45 -7.22 -23.37
C SER A 48 -1.30 -5.85 -22.71
N ARG A 49 -2.15 -5.52 -21.72
CA ARG A 49 -2.24 -4.26 -20.98
C ARG A 49 -3.09 -4.43 -19.73
N GLY A 50 -3.08 -3.50 -18.80
CA GLY A 50 -4.05 -3.54 -17.69
C GLY A 50 -3.60 -2.93 -16.39
N TYR A 51 -4.46 -3.10 -15.38
CA TYR A 51 -4.26 -2.64 -14.02
C TYR A 51 -4.14 -3.83 -13.07
N PHE A 52 -3.06 -3.88 -12.29
CA PHE A 52 -2.90 -4.81 -11.18
C PHE A 52 -2.94 -4.05 -9.87
N THR A 53 -3.86 -4.40 -8.97
CA THR A 53 -4.05 -3.68 -7.71
C THR A 53 -3.74 -4.59 -6.52
N ILE A 54 -2.82 -4.16 -5.66
CA ILE A 54 -2.53 -4.81 -4.38
C ILE A 54 -3.35 -4.11 -3.30
N VAL A 55 -4.21 -4.87 -2.62
CA VAL A 55 -5.03 -4.41 -1.51
C VAL A 55 -4.54 -5.04 -0.22
N GLY A 56 -4.65 -4.31 0.88
CA GLY A 56 -4.35 -4.84 2.21
C GLY A 56 -4.42 -3.76 3.29
N THR A 57 -4.52 -4.20 4.53
CA THR A 57 -4.63 -3.34 5.71
C THR A 57 -3.38 -2.47 5.92
N PRO A 58 -3.45 -1.40 6.73
CA PRO A 58 -2.28 -0.64 7.15
C PRO A 58 -1.22 -1.55 7.77
N GLY A 59 0.05 -1.32 7.43
CA GLY A 59 1.17 -2.09 8.00
C GLY A 59 1.44 -3.47 7.37
N CYS A 60 0.61 -3.98 6.45
CA CYS A 60 0.80 -5.31 5.84
C CYS A 60 1.95 -5.39 4.80
N GLY A 61 2.66 -4.28 4.52
CA GLY A 61 3.86 -4.26 3.69
C GLY A 61 3.67 -3.93 2.21
N LYS A 62 2.52 -3.36 1.78
CA LYS A 62 2.28 -2.97 0.37
C LYS A 62 3.37 -2.08 -0.23
N SER A 63 3.75 -1.02 0.48
CA SER A 63 4.80 -0.10 0.02
C SER A 63 6.15 -0.78 -0.13
N SER A 64 6.49 -1.73 0.74
CA SER A 64 7.73 -2.52 0.63
C SER A 64 7.69 -3.47 -0.57
N ILE A 65 6.53 -4.05 -0.88
CA ILE A 65 6.33 -4.87 -2.08
C ILE A 65 6.59 -4.03 -3.34
N LEU A 66 5.97 -2.84 -3.44
CA LEU A 66 6.15 -1.96 -4.60
C LEU A 66 7.58 -1.42 -4.69
N ALA A 67 8.20 -1.03 -3.57
CA ALA A 67 9.59 -0.60 -3.52
C ALA A 67 10.54 -1.69 -4.02
N GLN A 68 10.36 -2.93 -3.56
CA GLN A 68 11.14 -4.08 -4.03
C GLN A 68 10.92 -4.35 -5.53
N TYR A 69 9.67 -4.23 -6.00
CA TYR A 69 9.35 -4.39 -7.41
C TYR A 69 10.09 -3.38 -8.29
N VAL A 70 10.01 -2.09 -7.96
CA VAL A 70 10.65 -1.03 -8.78
C VAL A 70 12.17 -1.07 -8.67
N SER A 71 12.72 -1.48 -7.53
CA SER A 71 14.18 -1.68 -7.36
C SER A 71 14.72 -2.79 -8.26
N ALA A 72 13.91 -3.83 -8.51
CA ALA A 72 14.25 -4.90 -9.46
C ALA A 72 13.98 -4.51 -10.93
N HIS A 73 13.17 -3.46 -11.16
CA HIS A 73 12.72 -3.03 -12.48
C HIS A 73 12.98 -1.52 -12.70
N PRO A 74 14.23 -1.06 -12.84
CA PRO A 74 14.62 0.36 -12.82
C PRO A 74 14.02 1.20 -13.96
N ARG A 75 13.49 0.57 -15.01
CA ARG A 75 12.75 1.25 -16.08
C ARG A 75 11.30 1.57 -15.72
N SER A 76 10.76 1.01 -14.62
CA SER A 76 9.42 1.35 -14.14
C SER A 76 9.35 2.83 -13.75
N ILE A 77 8.15 3.38 -13.87
CA ILE A 77 7.80 4.69 -13.31
C ILE A 77 7.31 4.46 -11.88
N TYR A 78 7.65 5.33 -10.94
CA TYR A 78 7.21 5.20 -9.55
C TYR A 78 6.64 6.51 -9.03
N TYR A 79 5.54 6.40 -8.31
CA TYR A 79 4.91 7.49 -7.58
C TYR A 79 4.34 7.00 -6.26
N ASN A 80 4.41 7.83 -5.21
CA ASN A 80 3.80 7.54 -3.92
C ASN A 80 3.01 8.76 -3.43
N ALA A 81 1.69 8.61 -3.32
CA ALA A 81 0.79 9.67 -2.93
C ALA A 81 0.81 9.98 -1.42
N ALA A 82 1.41 9.13 -0.58
CA ALA A 82 1.54 9.37 0.86
C ALA A 82 2.75 10.23 1.23
N VAL A 83 3.65 10.51 0.29
CA VAL A 83 4.76 11.45 0.52
C VAL A 83 4.20 12.85 0.63
N GLU A 84 4.72 13.64 1.58
CA GLU A 84 4.29 15.02 1.79
C GLU A 84 4.36 15.85 0.51
N GLY A 85 3.28 16.59 0.22
CA GLY A 85 3.13 17.37 -1.01
C GLY A 85 2.92 16.56 -2.28
N LYS A 86 2.63 15.24 -2.20
CA LYS A 86 2.42 14.36 -3.35
C LYS A 86 0.99 13.77 -3.42
N ASN A 87 0.07 14.28 -2.63
CA ASN A 87 -1.30 13.78 -2.61
C ASN A 87 -2.25 14.48 -3.60
N ARG A 88 -1.75 15.40 -4.42
CA ARG A 88 -2.54 16.12 -5.44
C ARG A 88 -2.34 15.54 -6.83
N ALA A 89 -3.36 15.62 -7.65
CA ALA A 89 -3.33 15.09 -9.01
C ALA A 89 -2.34 15.81 -9.93
N GLU A 90 -2.14 17.13 -9.72
CA GLU A 90 -1.15 17.92 -10.46
C GLU A 90 0.28 17.47 -10.15
N ASP A 91 0.59 17.17 -8.88
CA ASP A 91 1.91 16.66 -8.48
C ASP A 91 2.17 15.28 -9.07
N PHE A 92 1.13 14.45 -9.13
CA PHE A 92 1.18 13.15 -9.81
C PHE A 92 1.52 13.32 -11.29
N LEU A 93 0.76 14.16 -12.01
CA LEU A 93 0.99 14.41 -13.44
C LEU A 93 2.41 14.93 -13.69
N ALA A 94 2.84 15.95 -12.96
CA ALA A 94 4.17 16.53 -13.10
C ALA A 94 5.26 15.47 -12.90
N SER A 95 5.18 14.67 -11.83
CA SER A 95 6.19 13.67 -11.52
C SER A 95 6.18 12.50 -12.52
N VAL A 96 5.01 11.91 -12.79
CA VAL A 96 4.89 10.73 -13.65
C VAL A 96 5.19 11.08 -15.11
N CYS A 97 4.65 12.20 -15.63
CA CYS A 97 4.93 12.62 -17.01
C CYS A 97 6.41 12.97 -17.21
N THR A 98 7.07 13.60 -16.24
CA THR A 98 8.52 13.85 -16.30
C THR A 98 9.30 12.53 -16.41
N GLN A 99 9.02 11.56 -15.54
CA GLN A 99 9.67 10.25 -15.59
C GLN A 99 9.41 9.51 -16.92
N LEU A 100 8.17 9.60 -17.46
CA LEU A 100 7.82 9.02 -18.76
C LEU A 100 8.63 9.64 -19.89
N ILE A 101 8.72 10.96 -19.92
CA ILE A 101 9.50 11.69 -20.94
C ILE A 101 10.98 11.30 -20.81
N ASP A 102 11.55 11.38 -19.63
CA ASP A 102 12.99 11.16 -19.43
C ASP A 102 13.40 9.70 -19.69
N LYS A 103 12.67 8.72 -19.19
CA LYS A 103 13.05 7.29 -19.33
C LYS A 103 12.71 6.67 -20.68
N TYR A 104 11.66 7.15 -21.37
CA TYR A 104 11.17 6.51 -22.59
C TYR A 104 11.29 7.36 -23.84
N LEU A 105 11.18 8.67 -23.75
CA LEU A 105 11.22 9.55 -24.91
C LEU A 105 12.59 10.20 -25.08
N ALA A 106 13.21 10.69 -24.00
CA ALA A 106 14.51 11.36 -24.01
C ALA A 106 15.72 10.40 -23.89
N ALA A 107 15.51 9.09 -23.82
CA ALA A 107 16.59 8.12 -23.65
C ALA A 107 17.71 8.20 -24.71
N ASN A 108 17.43 8.73 -25.89
CA ASN A 108 18.40 8.91 -27.00
C ASN A 108 18.82 10.36 -27.18
N GLY A 109 18.56 11.23 -26.22
CA GLY A 109 18.87 12.66 -26.24
C GLY A 109 17.65 13.57 -26.37
N GLU A 110 17.83 14.85 -26.04
CA GLU A 110 16.77 15.86 -26.14
C GLU A 110 16.57 16.31 -27.61
N THR A 111 15.36 16.15 -28.08
CA THR A 111 14.91 16.68 -29.38
C THR A 111 14.02 17.91 -29.16
N SER A 112 13.78 18.70 -30.21
CA SER A 112 12.86 19.85 -30.18
C SER A 112 11.45 19.42 -29.73
N GLU A 113 11.02 18.21 -30.08
CA GLU A 113 9.73 17.64 -29.65
C GLU A 113 9.69 17.38 -28.16
N ILE A 114 10.75 16.83 -27.57
CA ILE A 114 10.86 16.57 -26.13
C ILE A 114 10.86 17.88 -25.34
N VAL A 115 11.58 18.89 -25.81
CA VAL A 115 11.57 20.24 -25.20
C VAL A 115 10.15 20.83 -25.22
N LYS A 116 9.42 20.65 -26.33
CA LYS A 116 8.02 21.09 -26.43
C LYS A 116 7.11 20.34 -25.44
N LEU A 117 7.27 19.02 -25.31
CA LEU A 117 6.48 18.22 -24.34
C LEU A 117 6.74 18.67 -22.89
N LYS A 118 8.02 18.91 -22.52
CA LYS A 118 8.38 19.44 -21.19
C LYS A 118 7.78 20.83 -20.94
N SER A 119 7.80 21.70 -21.93
CA SER A 119 7.17 23.05 -21.85
C SER A 119 5.64 22.96 -21.72
N GLN A 120 4.99 22.06 -22.45
CA GLN A 120 3.57 21.80 -22.32
C GLN A 120 3.21 21.30 -20.92
N LEU A 121 4.00 20.38 -20.35
CA LEU A 121 3.80 19.86 -18.99
C LEU A 121 3.87 20.97 -17.93
N GLN A 122 4.79 21.93 -18.07
CA GLN A 122 4.93 23.07 -17.15
C GLN A 122 3.75 24.03 -17.18
N ASN A 123 3.07 24.14 -18.33
CA ASN A 123 1.94 25.04 -18.55
C ASN A 123 0.59 24.32 -18.60
N LEU A 124 0.53 23.08 -18.10
CA LEU A 124 -0.65 22.24 -18.18
C LEU A 124 -1.76 22.77 -17.26
N GLU A 125 -2.93 23.02 -17.81
CA GLU A 125 -4.11 23.34 -17.02
C GLU A 125 -4.77 22.07 -16.45
N SER A 126 -5.46 22.20 -15.31
CA SER A 126 -5.99 21.05 -14.55
C SER A 126 -6.95 20.15 -15.38
N HIS A 127 -7.66 20.72 -16.37
CA HIS A 127 -8.59 19.96 -17.21
C HIS A 127 -7.90 19.17 -18.33
N ASP A 128 -6.66 19.50 -18.69
CA ASP A 128 -5.91 18.86 -19.78
C ASP A 128 -5.07 17.66 -19.30
N GLY A 129 -5.01 17.45 -17.98
CA GLY A 129 -4.12 16.43 -17.38
C GLY A 129 -4.39 15.01 -17.88
N SER A 130 -5.66 14.62 -18.00
CA SER A 130 -6.05 13.28 -18.48
C SER A 130 -5.65 13.07 -19.95
N TRP A 131 -5.85 14.11 -20.78
CA TRP A 131 -5.48 14.07 -22.18
C TRP A 131 -3.96 13.97 -22.35
N PHE A 132 -3.20 14.81 -21.64
CA PHE A 132 -1.75 14.84 -21.74
C PHE A 132 -1.09 13.51 -21.32
N LEU A 133 -1.52 12.94 -20.19
CA LEU A 133 -1.05 11.63 -19.76
C LEU A 133 -1.37 10.54 -20.78
N SER A 134 -2.60 10.53 -21.31
CA SER A 134 -3.02 9.56 -22.32
C SER A 134 -2.20 9.67 -23.60
N LEU A 135 -1.88 10.90 -24.03
CA LEU A 135 -1.03 11.18 -25.20
C LEU A 135 0.38 10.58 -25.00
N LEU A 136 1.02 10.84 -23.85
CA LEU A 136 2.36 10.30 -23.56
C LEU A 136 2.36 8.78 -23.52
N LEU A 137 1.37 8.18 -22.86
CA LEU A 137 1.24 6.72 -22.79
C LEU A 137 1.06 6.11 -24.18
N GLN A 138 0.26 6.72 -25.04
CA GLN A 138 0.06 6.25 -26.42
C GLN A 138 1.36 6.34 -27.22
N GLN A 139 2.06 7.48 -27.21
CA GLN A 139 3.32 7.65 -27.92
C GLN A 139 4.38 6.62 -27.50
N ILE A 140 4.46 6.33 -26.19
CA ILE A 140 5.40 5.32 -25.66
C ILE A 140 4.96 3.92 -26.08
N SER A 141 3.65 3.60 -25.98
CA SER A 141 3.08 2.32 -26.43
C SER A 141 3.41 2.05 -27.89
N ASP A 142 3.22 3.04 -28.79
CA ASP A 142 3.50 2.93 -30.22
C ASP A 142 5.00 2.69 -30.46
N LYS A 143 5.89 3.42 -29.78
CA LYS A 143 7.34 3.17 -29.84
C LYS A 143 7.73 1.76 -29.42
N LEU A 144 7.12 1.25 -28.34
CA LEU A 144 7.38 -0.09 -27.83
C LEU A 144 6.87 -1.17 -28.76
N ASN A 145 5.76 -0.91 -29.48
CA ASN A 145 5.21 -1.84 -30.46
C ASN A 145 6.13 -1.94 -31.70
N VAL A 146 6.59 -0.82 -32.23
CA VAL A 146 7.54 -0.78 -33.37
C VAL A 146 8.85 -1.48 -32.98
N ALA A 147 9.40 -1.18 -31.80
CA ALA A 147 10.65 -1.80 -31.33
C ALA A 147 10.54 -3.31 -31.13
N CYS A 148 9.33 -3.84 -30.91
CA CYS A 148 9.09 -5.27 -30.71
C CYS A 148 9.15 -6.09 -32.00
N GLU A 149 8.83 -5.52 -33.14
CA GLU A 149 8.93 -6.21 -34.41
C GLU A 149 10.38 -6.56 -34.74
N THR A 150 11.34 -5.82 -34.14
CA THR A 150 12.77 -5.95 -34.41
C THR A 150 13.58 -6.58 -33.26
N ALA A 151 13.05 -6.73 -32.05
CA ALA A 151 13.79 -7.17 -30.88
C ALA A 151 13.25 -8.44 -30.22
N ARG A 152 14.16 -9.32 -29.74
CA ARG A 152 13.84 -10.56 -29.02
C ARG A 152 13.18 -10.34 -27.64
N HIS A 153 13.21 -9.13 -27.08
CA HIS A 153 12.64 -8.80 -25.77
C HIS A 153 11.50 -7.80 -25.89
N ARG A 154 10.31 -8.27 -25.51
CA ARG A 154 9.08 -7.48 -25.48
C ARG A 154 9.08 -6.54 -24.28
N GLN A 155 9.64 -5.34 -24.43
CA GLN A 155 9.64 -4.32 -23.38
C GLN A 155 8.21 -3.89 -23.04
N LYS A 156 7.95 -3.66 -21.74
CA LYS A 156 6.67 -3.21 -21.18
C LYS A 156 6.85 -1.84 -20.53
N LEU A 157 5.83 -1.00 -20.61
CA LEU A 157 5.70 0.23 -19.82
C LEU A 157 4.98 -0.12 -18.53
N ILE A 158 5.65 0.04 -17.40
CA ILE A 158 5.09 -0.27 -16.08
C ILE A 158 5.12 0.99 -15.22
N ILE A 159 3.96 1.41 -14.77
CA ILE A 159 3.77 2.55 -13.87
C ILE A 159 3.28 2.00 -12.53
N VAL A 160 4.04 2.29 -11.48
CA VAL A 160 3.78 1.81 -10.11
C VAL A 160 3.34 3.00 -9.26
N ILE A 161 2.15 2.90 -8.68
CA ILE A 161 1.57 3.96 -7.84
C ILE A 161 1.25 3.38 -6.47
N ASP A 162 1.94 3.90 -5.47
CA ASP A 162 1.73 3.53 -4.08
C ASP A 162 0.77 4.49 -3.39
N SER A 163 0.03 3.97 -2.41
CA SER A 163 -0.86 4.73 -1.53
C SER A 163 -1.92 5.54 -2.30
N VAL A 164 -2.58 4.90 -3.26
CA VAL A 164 -3.63 5.53 -4.09
C VAL A 164 -4.79 6.09 -3.24
N ASP A 165 -4.98 5.55 -2.04
CA ASP A 165 -5.95 6.02 -1.05
C ASP A 165 -5.56 7.34 -0.35
N ALA A 166 -4.32 7.79 -0.48
CA ALA A 166 -3.84 9.04 0.14
C ALA A 166 -4.16 10.30 -0.70
N ILE A 167 -4.76 10.15 -1.88
CA ILE A 167 -5.06 11.30 -2.77
C ILE A 167 -6.09 12.24 -2.16
N ALA A 168 -5.84 13.54 -2.28
CA ALA A 168 -6.80 14.60 -1.98
C ALA A 168 -7.80 14.75 -3.16
N ARG A 169 -8.94 14.05 -3.08
CA ARG A 169 -9.98 14.06 -4.13
C ARG A 169 -10.54 15.45 -4.42
N THR A 170 -10.51 16.33 -3.44
CA THR A 170 -10.95 17.75 -3.60
C THR A 170 -10.08 18.54 -4.56
N SER A 171 -8.88 18.04 -4.92
CA SER A 171 -8.01 18.68 -5.91
C SER A 171 -8.37 18.32 -7.36
N GLN A 172 -9.35 17.44 -7.60
CA GLN A 172 -9.77 17.03 -8.94
C GLN A 172 -11.24 17.34 -9.20
N PRO A 173 -11.61 17.67 -10.46
CA PRO A 173 -13.01 17.78 -10.85
C PRO A 173 -13.77 16.45 -10.60
N PRO A 174 -15.02 16.49 -10.10
CA PRO A 174 -15.78 15.28 -9.73
C PRO A 174 -15.97 14.27 -10.86
N SER A 175 -15.94 14.72 -12.12
CA SER A 175 -16.13 13.88 -13.31
C SER A 175 -14.87 13.20 -13.81
N THR A 176 -13.70 13.52 -13.23
CA THR A 176 -12.42 12.94 -13.66
C THR A 176 -12.10 11.64 -12.94
N ASN A 177 -11.39 10.74 -13.63
CA ASN A 177 -10.88 9.54 -13.00
C ASN A 177 -9.77 9.89 -12.00
N LEU A 178 -9.62 9.08 -10.97
CA LEU A 178 -8.60 9.24 -9.92
C LEU A 178 -7.21 9.42 -10.53
N PHE A 179 -6.45 10.44 -10.12
CA PHE A 179 -5.14 10.81 -10.69
C PHE A 179 -5.14 11.00 -12.20
N TYR A 180 -6.28 11.30 -12.83
CA TYR A 180 -6.41 11.34 -14.30
C TYR A 180 -6.03 10.02 -14.98
N LEU A 181 -6.05 8.90 -14.25
CA LEU A 181 -5.67 7.59 -14.78
C LEU A 181 -6.57 7.21 -15.95
N PRO A 182 -6.01 6.73 -17.06
CA PRO A 182 -6.80 6.36 -18.24
C PRO A 182 -7.72 5.16 -17.94
N ARG A 183 -8.97 5.22 -18.43
CA ARG A 183 -9.87 4.07 -18.40
C ARG A 183 -9.42 2.97 -19.34
N TYR A 184 -8.86 3.36 -20.49
CA TYR A 184 -8.32 2.49 -21.53
C TYR A 184 -6.81 2.67 -21.63
N LEU A 185 -6.09 1.60 -21.90
CA LEU A 185 -4.63 1.59 -22.03
C LEU A 185 -4.24 1.10 -23.43
N GLY A 186 -3.17 1.66 -23.97
CA GLY A 186 -2.47 1.10 -25.13
C GLY A 186 -1.78 -0.23 -24.78
N ASP A 187 -1.45 -1.01 -25.81
CA ASP A 187 -0.75 -2.28 -25.61
C ASP A 187 0.58 -2.09 -24.87
N ARG A 188 0.94 -3.08 -24.06
CA ARG A 188 2.16 -3.12 -23.21
C ARG A 188 2.24 -2.06 -22.11
N THR A 189 1.13 -1.36 -21.85
CA THR A 189 1.03 -0.39 -20.76
C THR A 189 0.33 -1.01 -19.56
N TYR A 190 0.98 -0.98 -18.40
CA TYR A 190 0.46 -1.57 -17.17
C TYR A 190 0.61 -0.61 -16.01
N PHE A 191 -0.40 -0.59 -15.15
CA PHE A 191 -0.35 0.06 -13.86
C PHE A 191 -0.34 -0.98 -12.75
N ILE A 192 0.57 -0.83 -11.79
CA ILE A 192 0.59 -1.61 -10.54
C ILE A 192 0.29 -0.63 -9.42
N LEU A 193 -0.85 -0.83 -8.76
CA LEU A 193 -1.38 0.05 -7.75
C LEU A 193 -1.31 -0.61 -6.38
N ALA A 194 -1.06 0.17 -5.31
CA ALA A 194 -1.29 -0.28 -3.94
C ALA A 194 -2.25 0.66 -3.22
N ARG A 195 -3.19 0.08 -2.49
CA ARG A 195 -4.18 0.81 -1.71
C ARG A 195 -4.65 0.05 -0.48
N ARG A 196 -5.29 0.76 0.43
CA ARG A 196 -6.04 0.17 1.53
C ARG A 196 -7.40 -0.38 1.03
N PRO A 197 -8.06 -1.23 1.81
CA PRO A 197 -9.44 -1.61 1.53
C PRO A 197 -10.34 -0.37 1.45
N PHE A 198 -11.25 -0.34 0.51
CA PHE A 198 -12.35 0.61 0.44
C PHE A 198 -13.48 0.05 -0.44
N LEU A 199 -14.65 0.59 -0.32
CA LEU A 199 -15.78 0.19 -1.14
C LEU A 199 -15.52 0.59 -2.60
N ARG A 200 -15.84 -0.34 -3.52
CA ARG A 200 -15.62 -0.14 -4.97
C ARG A 200 -16.27 1.14 -5.48
N GLU A 201 -17.45 1.46 -4.97
CA GLU A 201 -18.24 2.65 -5.33
C GLU A 201 -17.56 3.96 -4.92
N LYS A 202 -16.81 3.95 -3.81
CA LYS A 202 -16.04 5.11 -3.31
C LYS A 202 -14.64 5.21 -3.91
N SER A 203 -14.25 4.28 -4.81
CA SER A 203 -12.88 4.24 -5.33
C SER A 203 -12.49 5.46 -6.15
N GLY A 204 -13.43 6.04 -6.87
CA GLY A 204 -13.15 7.10 -7.86
C GLY A 204 -12.26 6.62 -9.01
N LEU A 205 -11.95 5.32 -9.07
CA LEU A 205 -11.10 4.71 -10.10
C LEU A 205 -11.96 3.90 -11.06
N LEU A 206 -12.15 4.44 -12.25
CA LEU A 206 -12.90 3.80 -13.34
C LEU A 206 -11.91 3.13 -14.29
N ILE A 207 -12.03 1.81 -14.45
CA ILE A 207 -11.17 0.98 -15.28
C ILE A 207 -12.04 0.21 -16.27
N GLU A 208 -11.75 0.36 -17.56
CA GLU A 208 -12.43 -0.32 -18.68
C GLU A 208 -11.44 -1.18 -19.51
N THR A 209 -10.30 -1.51 -18.94
CA THR A 209 -9.25 -2.38 -19.47
C THR A 209 -9.07 -3.58 -18.54
N PRO A 210 -8.40 -4.67 -18.95
CA PRO A 210 -8.16 -5.81 -18.07
C PRO A 210 -7.61 -5.38 -16.71
N SER A 211 -8.22 -5.88 -15.63
CA SER A 211 -7.81 -5.54 -14.28
C SER A 211 -7.86 -6.76 -13.37
N GLN A 212 -6.87 -6.84 -12.48
CA GLN A 212 -6.79 -7.88 -11.44
C GLN A 212 -6.52 -7.22 -10.09
N THR A 213 -7.21 -7.67 -9.07
CA THR A 213 -6.98 -7.28 -7.68
C THR A 213 -6.45 -8.49 -6.90
N LEU A 214 -5.38 -8.27 -6.13
CA LEU A 214 -4.86 -9.23 -5.17
C LEU A 214 -5.01 -8.61 -3.78
N ASP A 215 -5.88 -9.19 -2.96
CA ASP A 215 -6.00 -8.81 -1.56
C ASP A 215 -5.06 -9.68 -0.72
N LEU A 216 -4.14 -9.03 0.00
CA LEU A 216 -3.17 -9.75 0.84
C LEU A 216 -3.85 -10.54 1.97
N ARG A 217 -5.08 -10.19 2.35
CA ARG A 217 -5.86 -10.91 3.38
C ARG A 217 -6.29 -12.31 2.93
N ASP A 218 -6.41 -12.54 1.64
CA ASP A 218 -6.80 -13.84 1.06
C ASP A 218 -5.66 -14.89 1.13
N TYR A 219 -4.46 -14.48 1.59
CA TYR A 219 -3.25 -15.31 1.62
C TYR A 219 -2.67 -15.46 3.04
N PRO A 220 -3.47 -15.92 4.04
CA PRO A 220 -3.03 -15.94 5.45
C PRO A 220 -1.83 -16.86 5.68
N ALA A 221 -1.77 -18.01 5.01
CA ALA A 221 -0.66 -18.96 5.16
C ALA A 221 0.67 -18.40 4.63
N GLN A 222 0.65 -17.78 3.43
CA GLN A 222 1.81 -17.15 2.83
C GLN A 222 2.27 -15.93 3.63
N ASN A 223 1.33 -15.12 4.11
CA ASN A 223 1.65 -13.98 4.98
C ASN A 223 2.33 -14.45 6.28
N ARG A 224 1.86 -15.55 6.88
CA ARG A 224 2.46 -16.12 8.09
C ARG A 224 3.88 -16.63 7.83
N GLU A 225 4.11 -17.31 6.71
CA GLU A 225 5.44 -17.76 6.30
C GLU A 225 6.39 -16.58 6.09
N ASP A 226 5.94 -15.53 5.40
CA ASP A 226 6.73 -14.33 5.16
C ASP A 226 7.10 -13.59 6.46
N VAL A 227 6.18 -13.53 7.42
CA VAL A 227 6.42 -12.98 8.76
C VAL A 227 7.50 -13.76 9.49
N LEU A 228 7.43 -15.09 9.50
CA LEU A 228 8.45 -15.94 10.14
C LEU A 228 9.83 -15.77 9.46
N ASN A 229 9.87 -15.73 8.13
CA ASN A 229 11.10 -15.47 7.38
C ASN A 229 11.69 -14.10 7.72
N TYR A 230 10.87 -13.05 7.84
CA TYR A 230 11.31 -11.72 8.23
C TYR A 230 11.91 -11.69 9.64
N ILE A 231 11.25 -12.34 10.62
CA ILE A 231 11.75 -12.45 11.98
C ILE A 231 13.11 -13.15 12.00
N GLN A 232 13.22 -14.31 11.35
CA GLN A 232 14.45 -15.09 11.29
C GLN A 232 15.60 -14.31 10.64
N GLN A 233 15.31 -13.61 9.53
CA GLN A 233 16.30 -12.76 8.86
C GLN A 233 16.78 -11.63 9.77
N TYR A 234 15.86 -10.95 10.47
CA TYR A 234 16.22 -9.85 11.37
C TYR A 234 17.04 -10.32 12.56
N LEU A 235 16.64 -11.44 13.19
CA LEU A 235 17.30 -12.01 14.36
C LEU A 235 18.56 -12.84 14.02
N SER A 236 18.90 -13.01 12.74
CA SER A 236 20.07 -13.78 12.33
C SER A 236 21.40 -13.26 12.94
N THR A 237 21.43 -11.97 13.33
CA THR A 237 22.58 -11.34 14.01
C THR A 237 22.54 -11.48 15.52
N ALA A 238 21.46 -12.02 16.11
CA ALA A 238 21.26 -12.21 17.55
C ALA A 238 20.83 -13.64 17.85
N PRO A 239 21.76 -14.64 17.85
CA PRO A 239 21.42 -16.06 17.95
C PRO A 239 20.61 -16.46 19.20
N ASP A 240 20.82 -15.77 20.31
CA ASP A 240 20.13 -16.06 21.58
C ASP A 240 18.61 -15.78 21.52
N LEU A 241 18.17 -14.96 20.56
CA LEU A 241 16.76 -14.59 20.34
C LEU A 241 16.08 -15.41 19.23
N THR A 242 16.79 -16.35 18.61
CA THR A 242 16.24 -17.17 17.50
C THR A 242 15.50 -18.42 17.97
N GLN A 243 15.10 -18.50 19.24
CA GLN A 243 14.34 -19.63 19.75
C GLN A 243 12.99 -19.76 18.97
N PRO A 244 12.63 -20.96 18.51
CA PRO A 244 11.43 -21.16 17.69
C PRO A 244 10.14 -20.68 18.37
N GLU A 245 10.01 -20.87 19.68
CA GLU A 245 8.88 -20.46 20.50
C GLU A 245 8.73 -18.94 20.51
N PHE A 246 9.82 -18.20 20.68
CA PHE A 246 9.84 -16.74 20.65
C PHE A 246 9.44 -16.20 19.26
N CYS A 247 10.00 -16.78 18.19
CA CYS A 247 9.63 -16.40 16.83
C CYS A 247 8.14 -16.65 16.56
N GLN A 248 7.56 -17.74 17.04
CA GLN A 248 6.14 -18.06 16.91
C GLN A 248 5.25 -17.11 17.70
N GLN A 249 5.63 -16.75 18.93
CA GLN A 249 4.90 -15.77 19.74
C GLN A 249 4.89 -14.41 19.07
N LEU A 250 6.06 -13.92 18.63
CA LEU A 250 6.17 -12.63 17.93
C LEU A 250 5.39 -12.61 16.62
N ALA A 251 5.44 -13.69 15.85
CA ALA A 251 4.66 -13.84 14.64
C ALA A 251 3.14 -13.88 14.91
N THR A 252 2.71 -14.45 16.05
CA THR A 252 1.30 -14.45 16.44
C THR A 252 0.85 -13.06 16.87
N ALA A 253 1.64 -12.39 17.72
CA ALA A 253 1.36 -11.04 18.17
C ALA A 253 1.34 -10.00 17.02
N SER A 254 2.07 -10.26 15.93
CA SER A 254 2.10 -9.36 14.79
C SER A 254 0.82 -9.39 13.93
N GLU A 255 -0.02 -10.42 14.04
CA GLU A 255 -1.22 -10.58 13.20
C GLU A 255 -0.94 -10.34 11.70
N ASN A 256 0.24 -10.75 11.22
CA ASN A 256 0.76 -10.48 9.88
C ASN A 256 0.99 -8.98 9.55
N ASN A 257 1.10 -8.12 10.56
CA ASN A 257 1.38 -6.70 10.41
C ASN A 257 2.89 -6.43 10.51
N PHE A 258 3.52 -6.13 9.37
CA PHE A 258 4.97 -5.88 9.30
C PHE A 258 5.38 -4.55 9.94
N MET A 259 4.48 -3.55 10.01
CA MET A 259 4.78 -2.31 10.72
C MET A 259 4.91 -2.56 12.22
N TYR A 260 3.93 -3.27 12.82
CA TYR A 260 4.02 -3.71 14.20
C TYR A 260 5.31 -4.50 14.43
N LEU A 261 5.55 -5.52 13.61
CA LEU A 261 6.70 -6.41 13.73
C LEU A 261 8.04 -5.66 13.66
N SER A 262 8.19 -4.74 12.71
CA SER A 262 9.43 -3.97 12.55
C SER A 262 9.73 -3.07 13.75
N GLN A 263 8.71 -2.45 14.35
CA GLN A 263 8.87 -1.61 15.54
C GLN A 263 9.21 -2.46 16.77
N MET A 264 8.59 -3.62 16.92
CA MET A 264 8.87 -4.54 18.00
C MET A 264 10.30 -5.09 17.91
N LEU A 265 10.73 -5.53 16.73
CA LEU A 265 12.10 -6.02 16.52
C LEU A 265 13.15 -4.94 16.76
N LYS A 266 12.90 -3.69 16.37
CA LYS A 266 13.79 -2.56 16.70
C LYS A 266 13.90 -2.35 18.20
N ALA A 267 12.78 -2.32 18.92
CA ALA A 267 12.77 -2.17 20.36
C ALA A 267 13.51 -3.30 21.10
N ILE A 268 13.41 -4.54 20.60
CA ILE A 268 14.18 -5.69 21.10
C ILE A 268 15.68 -5.46 20.89
N GLY A 269 16.09 -5.01 19.69
CA GLY A 269 17.50 -4.77 19.37
C GLY A 269 18.12 -3.63 20.18
N GLU A 270 17.34 -2.59 20.51
CA GLU A 270 17.80 -1.44 21.31
C GLU A 270 17.89 -1.76 22.81
N ASN A 271 17.02 -2.64 23.33
CA ASN A 271 16.98 -3.05 24.74
C ASN A 271 17.77 -4.33 24.98
N SER A 272 19.05 -4.37 24.62
CA SER A 272 19.95 -5.53 24.67
C SER A 272 20.18 -6.12 26.08
N HIS A 273 19.15 -6.32 26.89
CA HIS A 273 19.19 -7.10 28.13
C HIS A 273 18.14 -8.20 28.13
N PRO A 274 18.58 -9.50 28.19
CA PRO A 274 17.70 -10.68 28.12
C PRO A 274 17.00 -11.06 29.44
N ASP A 275 16.86 -10.17 30.40
CA ASP A 275 16.27 -10.47 31.72
C ASP A 275 14.73 -10.33 31.77
N ALA A 276 14.04 -10.25 30.65
CA ALA A 276 12.60 -10.34 30.67
C ALA A 276 12.17 -11.82 30.61
N ASN A 277 11.81 -12.39 31.74
CA ASN A 277 10.85 -13.48 31.80
C ASN A 277 9.60 -13.05 31.02
N LEU A 278 9.52 -13.45 29.77
CA LEU A 278 8.37 -13.20 28.90
C LEU A 278 7.20 -14.09 29.38
N GLY A 279 6.58 -13.67 30.49
CA GLY A 279 5.32 -14.24 30.94
C GLY A 279 4.20 -13.91 29.94
N GLU A 280 3.18 -14.76 29.93
CA GLU A 280 2.07 -14.85 28.96
C GLU A 280 1.21 -13.57 28.74
N SER A 281 1.57 -12.44 29.35
CA SER A 281 0.79 -11.19 29.25
C SER A 281 1.66 -10.07 28.66
N SER A 282 1.53 -9.85 27.36
CA SER A 282 2.13 -8.76 26.59
C SER A 282 3.67 -8.82 26.50
N LEU A 283 4.18 -9.13 25.33
CA LEU A 283 5.63 -9.09 25.01
C LEU A 283 6.29 -7.75 25.36
N PHE A 284 5.48 -6.69 25.51
CA PHE A 284 5.89 -5.35 25.92
C PHE A 284 4.78 -4.65 26.70
N PRO A 285 5.05 -4.12 27.90
CA PRO A 285 4.07 -3.38 28.70
C PRO A 285 3.68 -2.03 28.06
N GLU A 286 4.56 -1.47 27.23
CA GLU A 286 4.33 -0.21 26.51
C GLU A 286 4.63 -0.36 25.03
N LEU A 287 3.85 0.32 24.19
CA LEU A 287 4.07 0.35 22.75
C LEU A 287 5.35 1.14 22.41
N PRO A 288 6.19 0.64 21.48
CA PRO A 288 7.30 1.42 20.97
C PRO A 288 6.84 2.80 20.45
N PRO A 289 7.60 3.89 20.68
CA PRO A 289 7.20 5.25 20.29
C PRO A 289 6.83 5.39 18.80
N GLY A 290 7.53 4.70 17.92
CA GLY A 290 7.23 4.71 16.49
C GLY A 290 5.89 4.07 16.15
N LEU A 291 5.47 3.04 16.89
CA LEU A 291 4.16 2.40 16.72
C LEU A 291 3.04 3.27 17.29
N ALA A 292 3.26 3.91 18.43
CA ALA A 292 2.32 4.86 19.01
C ALA A 292 2.06 6.04 18.06
N ALA A 293 3.11 6.63 17.47
CA ALA A 293 2.98 7.70 16.48
C ALA A 293 2.22 7.24 15.21
N TYR A 294 2.47 6.01 14.75
CA TYR A 294 1.75 5.40 13.63
C TYR A 294 0.25 5.25 13.93
N TYR A 295 -0.13 4.80 15.11
CA TYR A 295 -1.53 4.68 15.54
C TYR A 295 -2.18 6.04 15.72
N GLN A 296 -1.46 7.03 16.24
CA GLN A 296 -1.94 8.41 16.35
C GLN A 296 -2.33 8.99 14.97
N ASN A 297 -1.53 8.74 13.94
CA ASN A 297 -1.85 9.17 12.59
C ASN A 297 -3.11 8.47 12.03
N HIS A 298 -3.33 7.19 12.35
CA HIS A 298 -4.55 6.48 11.97
C HIS A 298 -5.76 7.06 12.68
N TRP A 299 -5.64 7.33 13.97
CA TRP A 299 -6.69 7.95 14.77
C TRP A 299 -7.09 9.32 14.24
N LEU A 300 -6.12 10.19 13.91
CA LEU A 300 -6.41 11.50 13.34
C LEU A 300 -7.17 11.39 12.01
N ARG A 301 -6.86 10.40 11.18
CA ARG A 301 -7.59 10.14 9.93
C ARG A 301 -9.00 9.60 10.18
N MET A 302 -9.17 8.68 11.13
CA MET A 302 -10.51 8.15 11.51
C MET A 302 -11.40 9.25 12.06
N ARG A 303 -10.85 10.12 12.92
CA ARG A 303 -11.58 11.21 13.55
C ARG A 303 -11.98 12.31 12.56
N GLY A 304 -11.18 12.55 11.52
CA GLY A 304 -11.39 13.65 10.58
C GLY A 304 -11.53 15.00 11.29
N GLU A 305 -12.56 15.77 10.92
CA GLU A 305 -12.89 17.07 11.56
C GLU A 305 -13.64 16.91 12.89
N GLY A 306 -14.15 15.73 13.20
CA GLY A 306 -14.87 15.40 14.45
C GLY A 306 -15.64 14.09 14.31
N LEU A 307 -16.10 13.56 15.45
CA LEU A 307 -16.92 12.36 15.52
C LEU A 307 -18.35 12.72 15.95
N SER A 308 -19.34 12.15 15.29
CA SER A 308 -20.75 12.20 15.72
C SER A 308 -20.97 11.31 16.95
N GLU A 309 -22.15 11.40 17.57
CA GLU A 309 -22.54 10.50 18.67
C GLU A 309 -22.59 9.05 18.21
N VAL A 310 -23.05 8.80 16.99
CA VAL A 310 -23.07 7.45 16.39
C VAL A 310 -21.68 6.92 16.16
N ASP A 311 -20.75 7.74 15.60
CA ASP A 311 -19.34 7.37 15.44
C ASP A 311 -18.73 6.94 16.77
N LEU A 312 -18.94 7.72 17.84
CA LEU A 312 -18.42 7.42 19.17
C LEU A 312 -18.99 6.13 19.75
N SER A 313 -20.29 5.88 19.56
CA SER A 313 -20.96 4.68 20.03
C SER A 313 -20.43 3.44 19.31
N VAL A 314 -20.33 3.48 17.98
CA VAL A 314 -19.74 2.40 17.16
C VAL A 314 -18.28 2.17 17.56
N LEU A 315 -17.48 3.23 17.75
CA LEU A 315 -16.09 3.14 18.16
C LEU A 315 -15.96 2.42 19.52
N LYS A 316 -16.76 2.80 20.51
CA LYS A 316 -16.76 2.18 21.84
C LYS A 316 -17.04 0.68 21.76
N VAL A 317 -18.05 0.29 21.01
CA VAL A 317 -18.42 -1.13 20.82
C VAL A 317 -17.29 -1.91 20.15
N LEU A 318 -16.72 -1.38 19.07
CA LEU A 318 -15.60 -2.05 18.36
C LEU A 318 -14.33 -2.15 19.21
N VAL A 319 -14.04 -1.15 20.04
CA VAL A 319 -12.88 -1.17 20.95
C VAL A 319 -13.06 -2.20 22.06
N GLN A 320 -14.27 -2.34 22.60
CA GLN A 320 -14.57 -3.31 23.66
C GLN A 320 -14.64 -4.75 23.16
N SER A 321 -14.96 -4.95 21.88
CA SER A 321 -15.07 -6.29 21.32
C SER A 321 -13.72 -6.88 20.95
N THR A 322 -13.49 -8.13 21.37
CA THR A 322 -12.32 -8.93 20.97
C THR A 322 -12.58 -9.75 19.70
N THR A 323 -13.83 -9.84 19.28
CA THR A 323 -14.28 -10.58 18.09
C THR A 323 -14.92 -9.62 17.09
N GLY A 324 -14.97 -10.00 15.81
CA GLY A 324 -15.68 -9.21 14.82
C GLY A 324 -17.18 -9.15 15.12
N LEU A 325 -17.82 -7.99 14.91
CA LEU A 325 -19.23 -7.75 15.09
C LEU A 325 -19.91 -7.44 13.75
N SER A 326 -21.10 -8.01 13.51
CA SER A 326 -21.92 -7.64 12.36
C SER A 326 -22.62 -6.30 12.59
N VAL A 327 -23.08 -5.66 11.49
CA VAL A 327 -23.86 -4.42 11.55
C VAL A 327 -25.06 -4.58 12.49
N SER A 328 -25.83 -5.67 12.33
CA SER A 328 -26.99 -5.95 13.18
C SER A 328 -26.63 -6.17 14.65
N ALA A 329 -25.47 -6.78 14.94
CA ALA A 329 -25.02 -6.93 16.33
C ALA A 329 -24.67 -5.57 16.95
N ILE A 330 -23.99 -4.69 16.20
CA ILE A 330 -23.68 -3.33 16.65
C ILE A 330 -24.99 -2.53 16.86
N SER A 331 -25.93 -2.58 15.90
CA SER A 331 -27.24 -1.93 15.97
C SER A 331 -27.98 -2.31 17.24
N ASN A 332 -28.05 -3.60 17.56
CA ASN A 332 -28.70 -4.09 18.77
C ASN A 332 -27.99 -3.63 20.07
N ILE A 333 -26.68 -3.36 20.05
CA ILE A 333 -25.94 -2.94 21.25
C ILE A 333 -26.13 -1.46 21.52
N ILE A 334 -26.16 -0.60 20.48
CA ILE A 334 -26.22 0.86 20.65
C ILE A 334 -27.57 1.46 20.38
N ASP A 335 -28.58 0.64 19.99
CA ASP A 335 -29.95 1.05 19.63
C ASP A 335 -30.02 2.11 18.53
N GLU A 336 -29.22 1.89 17.46
CA GLU A 336 -29.12 2.79 16.31
C GLU A 336 -29.44 2.06 14.99
N ASP A 337 -29.85 2.82 13.97
CA ASP A 337 -30.22 2.29 12.67
C ASP A 337 -29.03 1.63 11.96
N GLU A 338 -29.22 0.47 11.35
CA GLU A 338 -28.17 -0.28 10.64
C GLU A 338 -27.52 0.56 9.53
N TYR A 339 -28.29 1.39 8.84
CA TYR A 339 -27.77 2.25 7.76
C TYR A 339 -26.76 3.30 8.28
N GLU A 340 -27.03 3.92 9.45
CA GLU A 340 -26.09 4.88 10.04
C GLU A 340 -24.80 4.17 10.50
N ILE A 341 -24.91 2.95 11.02
CA ILE A 341 -23.76 2.12 11.40
C ILE A 341 -22.93 1.72 10.15
N GLU A 342 -23.59 1.26 9.08
CA GLU A 342 -22.90 0.94 7.82
C GLU A 342 -22.10 2.13 7.29
N LYS A 343 -22.67 3.33 7.35
CA LYS A 343 -22.01 4.55 6.93
C LYS A 343 -20.73 4.83 7.75
N VAL A 344 -20.76 4.61 9.06
CA VAL A 344 -19.58 4.73 9.93
C VAL A 344 -18.53 3.69 9.56
N LEU A 345 -18.91 2.42 9.47
CA LEU A 345 -18.02 1.32 9.12
C LEU A 345 -17.39 1.52 7.73
N ASP A 346 -18.15 2.02 6.78
CA ASP A 346 -17.69 2.38 5.44
C ASP A 346 -16.65 3.49 5.45
N ASN A 347 -16.81 4.49 6.32
CA ASN A 347 -15.85 5.57 6.47
C ASN A 347 -14.54 5.07 7.10
N TRP A 348 -14.61 4.04 7.94
CA TRP A 348 -13.47 3.46 8.64
C TRP A 348 -12.94 2.17 8.01
N ILE A 349 -13.48 1.75 6.86
CA ILE A 349 -13.17 0.45 6.22
C ILE A 349 -11.65 0.22 6.00
N GLU A 350 -10.88 1.28 5.82
CA GLU A 350 -9.41 1.19 5.66
C GLU A 350 -8.70 0.73 6.95
N PHE A 351 -9.33 0.89 8.12
CA PHE A 351 -8.83 0.51 9.44
C PHE A 351 -9.51 -0.74 10.01
N LEU A 352 -10.40 -1.34 9.23
CA LEU A 352 -11.17 -2.50 9.64
C LEU A 352 -10.82 -3.74 8.83
N ASN A 353 -10.90 -4.90 9.49
CA ASN A 353 -11.03 -6.20 8.85
C ASN A 353 -12.51 -6.53 8.74
N ALA A 354 -12.96 -6.83 7.53
CA ALA A 354 -14.29 -7.35 7.26
C ALA A 354 -14.16 -8.84 6.91
N GLN A 355 -14.80 -9.71 7.68
CA GLN A 355 -14.79 -11.17 7.49
C GLN A 355 -16.19 -11.72 7.48
N GLU A 356 -16.48 -12.66 6.60
CA GLU A 356 -17.75 -13.36 6.61
C GLU A 356 -17.73 -14.46 7.67
N ILE A 357 -18.58 -14.33 8.68
CA ILE A 357 -18.75 -15.28 9.77
C ILE A 357 -20.25 -15.65 9.86
N GLY A 358 -20.57 -16.92 9.68
CA GLY A 358 -21.98 -17.37 9.77
C GLY A 358 -22.92 -16.74 8.74
N GLY A 359 -22.42 -16.32 7.57
CA GLY A 359 -23.21 -15.67 6.50
C GLY A 359 -23.42 -14.17 6.72
N GLN A 360 -22.77 -13.57 7.71
CA GLN A 360 -22.78 -12.12 7.96
C GLN A 360 -21.37 -11.54 7.89
N ILE A 361 -21.24 -10.31 7.39
CA ILE A 361 -19.97 -9.59 7.43
C ILE A 361 -19.78 -9.03 8.83
N CYS A 362 -18.70 -9.45 9.49
CA CYS A 362 -18.29 -8.99 10.80
C CYS A 362 -17.05 -8.10 10.70
N TYR A 363 -17.05 -7.02 11.45
CA TYR A 363 -16.02 -5.98 11.44
C TYR A 363 -15.23 -6.00 12.74
N SER A 364 -13.91 -5.88 12.63
CA SER A 364 -12.98 -5.66 13.75
C SER A 364 -11.85 -4.72 13.33
N PHE A 365 -11.12 -4.13 14.26
CA PHE A 365 -9.94 -3.36 13.89
C PHE A 365 -8.89 -4.27 13.24
N TYR A 366 -8.10 -3.69 12.31
CA TYR A 366 -7.10 -4.41 11.54
C TYR A 366 -5.97 -5.03 12.38
N HIS A 367 -5.81 -4.62 13.64
CA HIS A 367 -4.82 -5.14 14.57
C HIS A 367 -5.25 -4.93 16.02
N ALA A 368 -5.07 -5.96 16.87
CA ALA A 368 -5.48 -5.92 18.27
C ALA A 368 -4.79 -4.79 19.05
N SER A 369 -3.48 -4.58 18.84
CA SER A 369 -2.77 -3.51 19.56
C SER A 369 -3.22 -2.09 19.15
N PHE A 370 -3.76 -1.90 17.92
CA PHE A 370 -4.40 -0.63 17.55
C PHE A 370 -5.71 -0.44 18.30
N ARG A 371 -6.53 -1.48 18.41
CA ARG A 371 -7.76 -1.48 19.22
C ARG A 371 -7.45 -1.13 20.68
N GLU A 372 -6.47 -1.80 21.28
CA GLU A 372 -6.05 -1.56 22.66
C GLU A 372 -5.52 -0.14 22.88
N TRP A 373 -4.74 0.36 21.91
CA TRP A 373 -4.25 1.73 21.94
C TRP A 373 -5.40 2.75 21.84
N LEU A 374 -6.40 2.51 20.98
CA LEU A 374 -7.62 3.34 20.89
C LEU A 374 -8.37 3.34 22.20
N GLY A 375 -8.52 2.20 22.88
CA GLY A 375 -9.18 2.07 24.16
C GLY A 375 -8.58 2.91 25.30
N LYS A 376 -7.31 3.33 25.15
CA LYS A 376 -6.62 4.19 26.11
C LYS A 376 -6.75 5.69 25.78
N GLN A 377 -7.47 6.06 24.72
CA GLN A 377 -7.66 7.47 24.37
C GLN A 377 -8.79 8.08 25.21
N SER A 378 -8.53 9.27 25.79
CA SER A 378 -9.46 9.98 26.67
C SER A 378 -10.83 10.32 26.07
N ILE A 379 -10.99 10.23 24.76
CA ILE A 379 -12.27 10.47 24.07
C ILE A 379 -13.27 9.35 24.27
N LEU A 380 -12.84 8.19 24.80
CA LEU A 380 -13.68 7.05 25.10
C LEU A 380 -14.10 6.97 26.58
N GLU A 381 -13.50 7.78 27.43
CA GLU A 381 -13.92 8.00 28.82
C GLU A 381 -15.16 8.93 28.88
#